data_8e95c748c6e7e87d89c4fd0bf7694428
#
_entry.id   8e95c748c6e7e87d89c4fd0bf7694428
#
_cell.length_a   1.000
_cell.length_b   1.000
_cell.length_c   1.000
_cell.angle_alpha   90.00
_cell.angle_beta   90.00
_cell.angle_gamma   90.00
#
_symmetry.space_group_name_H-M   'P 1'
#
loop_
_entity.id
_entity.type
_entity.pdbx_description
1 polymer ?
#
loop_
_entity_poly.entity_id
_entity_poly.type
_entity_poly.pdbx_seq_one_letter_code
_entity_poly.pdbx_strand_id
1 'polypeptide(L)'
;MGWTFKLHGGLAAVLGAVLLVLTALTWLPGTLPWTRATWPMAVIFVLLFPIFLSALVAALLARPDRHLVRPAFRCLPRRVQLGLGVLVASGVAMMLLSSAGEGNWQSAEVKEGRYFAFDATPRARHTVEVSQSQYQAVLESDQRMMFGVPGLLSVAAACVVLVAGELRRADRD
;
A
#
# COMPACT_ATOMS: atom_id res chain seq x y z
N MET A 1 -24.82 9.20 -4.54
CA MET A 1 -23.39 9.38 -4.17
C MET A 1 -22.92 10.78 -4.61
N GLY A 2 -22.39 11.59 -3.66
CA GLY A 2 -21.88 12.92 -3.97
C GLY A 2 -20.63 12.85 -4.87
N TRP A 3 -20.45 13.84 -5.75
CA TRP A 3 -19.29 13.92 -6.66
C TRP A 3 -17.94 13.84 -5.92
N THR A 4 -17.83 14.48 -4.76
CA THR A 4 -16.65 14.49 -3.91
C THR A 4 -16.19 13.09 -3.51
N PHE A 5 -17.10 12.20 -3.10
CA PHE A 5 -16.77 10.83 -2.72
C PHE A 5 -16.26 10.01 -3.91
N LYS A 6 -16.85 10.21 -5.11
CA LYS A 6 -16.38 9.56 -6.35
C LYS A 6 -14.97 10.01 -6.70
N LEU A 7 -14.70 11.32 -6.60
CA LEU A 7 -13.40 11.88 -6.93
C LEU A 7 -12.31 11.39 -5.96
N HIS A 8 -12.53 11.52 -4.66
CA HIS A 8 -11.55 11.09 -3.66
C HIS A 8 -11.33 9.57 -3.67
N GLY A 9 -12.40 8.78 -3.74
CA GLY A 9 -12.29 7.34 -3.84
C GLY A 9 -11.61 6.90 -5.15
N GLY A 10 -11.89 7.58 -6.26
CA GLY A 10 -11.23 7.34 -7.54
C GLY A 10 -9.74 7.67 -7.51
N LEU A 11 -9.35 8.82 -6.96
CA LEU A 11 -7.94 9.20 -6.79
C LEU A 11 -7.18 8.21 -5.90
N ALA A 12 -7.78 7.81 -4.79
CA ALA A 12 -7.19 6.82 -3.89
C ALA A 12 -6.99 5.45 -4.60
N ALA A 13 -7.98 5.01 -5.39
CA ALA A 13 -7.88 3.77 -6.15
C ALA A 13 -6.78 3.84 -7.24
N VAL A 14 -6.69 4.96 -7.95
CA VAL A 14 -5.64 5.17 -8.97
C VAL A 14 -4.26 5.20 -8.34
N LEU A 15 -4.08 5.93 -7.22
CA LEU A 15 -2.79 5.94 -6.51
C LEU A 15 -2.43 4.54 -6.03
N GLY A 16 -3.38 3.81 -5.43
CA GLY A 16 -3.18 2.44 -5.01
C GLY A 16 -2.78 1.52 -6.18
N ALA A 17 -3.44 1.63 -7.33
CA ALA A 17 -3.11 0.86 -8.52
C ALA A 17 -1.69 1.18 -9.03
N VAL A 18 -1.31 2.46 -9.10
CA VAL A 18 0.04 2.87 -9.51
C VAL A 18 1.10 2.30 -8.57
N LEU A 19 0.91 2.41 -7.25
CA LEU A 19 1.85 1.89 -6.27
C LEU A 19 1.96 0.36 -6.33
N LEU A 20 0.85 -0.37 -6.53
CA LEU A 20 0.88 -1.82 -6.72
C LEU A 20 1.56 -2.22 -8.02
N VAL A 21 1.40 -1.47 -9.11
CA VAL A 21 2.15 -1.69 -10.36
C VAL A 21 3.65 -1.46 -10.12
N LEU A 22 4.04 -0.40 -9.41
CA LEU A 22 5.44 -0.18 -9.03
C LEU A 22 5.97 -1.33 -8.17
N THR A 23 5.17 -1.84 -7.22
CA THR A 23 5.52 -3.04 -6.46
C THR A 23 5.74 -4.26 -7.38
N ALA A 24 4.85 -4.49 -8.35
CA ALA A 24 5.02 -5.57 -9.31
C ALA A 24 6.29 -5.43 -10.15
N LEU A 25 6.65 -4.21 -10.55
CA LEU A 25 7.87 -3.92 -11.30
C LEU A 25 9.16 -4.24 -10.51
N THR A 26 9.14 -4.18 -9.18
CA THR A 26 10.29 -4.57 -8.36
C THR A 26 10.61 -6.08 -8.39
N TRP A 27 9.72 -6.91 -8.95
CA TRP A 27 9.99 -8.34 -9.18
C TRP A 27 10.78 -8.61 -10.45
N LEU A 28 10.93 -7.60 -11.32
CA LEU A 28 11.79 -7.71 -12.48
C LEU A 28 13.25 -7.57 -12.03
N PRO A 29 14.18 -8.33 -12.65
CA PRO A 29 15.59 -8.23 -12.32
C PRO A 29 16.11 -6.81 -12.61
N GLY A 30 16.72 -6.22 -11.60
CA GLY A 30 17.18 -4.85 -11.62
C GLY A 30 16.31 -3.95 -10.75
N THR A 31 16.94 -3.32 -9.78
CA THR A 31 16.25 -2.38 -8.88
C THR A 31 15.82 -1.12 -9.63
N LEU A 32 14.68 -0.56 -9.26
CA LEU A 32 14.28 0.74 -9.74
C LEU A 32 15.37 1.78 -9.39
N PRO A 33 15.70 2.73 -10.27
CA PRO A 33 16.84 3.66 -10.10
C PRO A 33 16.74 4.55 -8.85
N TRP A 34 15.61 4.51 -8.15
CA TRP A 34 15.29 5.37 -7.00
C TRP A 34 15.55 4.73 -5.64
N THR A 35 16.22 3.56 -5.59
CA THR A 35 16.46 2.80 -4.35
C THR A 35 17.17 3.58 -3.26
N ARG A 36 18.02 4.52 -3.62
CA ARG A 36 18.82 5.33 -2.68
C ARG A 36 18.25 6.72 -2.40
N ALA A 37 17.19 7.10 -3.10
CA ALA A 37 16.59 8.42 -2.96
C ALA A 37 15.51 8.41 -1.88
N THR A 38 15.55 9.34 -0.94
CA THR A 38 14.53 9.51 0.11
C THR A 38 13.28 10.26 -0.39
N TRP A 39 13.39 11.00 -1.49
CA TRP A 39 12.30 11.81 -2.02
C TRP A 39 11.05 11.02 -2.46
N PRO A 40 11.14 9.79 -3.02
CA PRO A 40 9.91 9.07 -3.39
C PRO A 40 9.06 8.74 -2.17
N MET A 41 9.69 8.42 -1.04
CA MET A 41 8.99 8.19 0.23
C MET A 41 8.26 9.47 0.67
N ALA A 42 8.92 10.63 0.62
CA ALA A 42 8.29 11.91 0.95
C ALA A 42 7.08 12.20 0.05
N VAL A 43 7.20 11.98 -1.26
CA VAL A 43 6.09 12.17 -2.21
C VAL A 43 4.93 11.22 -1.89
N ILE A 44 5.21 9.95 -1.62
CA ILE A 44 4.17 8.97 -1.24
C ILE A 44 3.44 9.45 0.02
N PHE A 45 4.16 9.87 1.06
CA PHE A 45 3.54 10.37 2.30
C PHE A 45 2.70 11.62 2.08
N VAL A 46 3.18 12.58 1.29
CA VAL A 46 2.43 13.81 0.96
C VAL A 46 1.13 13.48 0.21
N LEU A 47 1.14 12.50 -0.69
CA LEU A 47 -0.05 12.07 -1.43
C LEU A 47 -1.00 11.23 -0.57
N LEU A 48 -0.46 10.38 0.30
CA LEU A 48 -1.26 9.52 1.19
C LEU A 48 -1.99 10.33 2.26
N PHE A 49 -1.34 11.35 2.83
CA PHE A 49 -1.90 12.09 3.95
C PHE A 49 -3.31 12.63 3.68
N PRO A 50 -3.57 13.41 2.60
CA PRO A 50 -4.91 13.90 2.30
C PRO A 50 -5.91 12.78 1.98
N ILE A 51 -5.45 11.67 1.37
CA ILE A 51 -6.30 10.50 1.08
C ILE A 51 -6.76 9.85 2.38
N PHE A 52 -5.84 9.63 3.32
CA PHE A 52 -6.18 9.05 4.63
C PHE A 52 -7.06 9.97 5.45
N LEU A 53 -6.74 11.26 5.46
CA LEU A 53 -7.56 12.25 6.16
C LEU A 53 -9.00 12.26 5.61
N SER A 54 -9.15 12.25 4.29
CA SER A 54 -10.46 12.18 3.64
C SER A 54 -11.22 10.88 3.94
N ALA A 55 -10.52 9.74 3.96
CA ALA A 55 -11.10 8.45 4.31
C ALA A 55 -11.54 8.40 5.78
N LEU A 56 -10.70 8.94 6.70
CA LEU A 56 -11.02 9.04 8.12
C LEU A 56 -12.25 9.93 8.34
N VAL A 57 -12.28 11.12 7.74
CA VAL A 57 -13.43 12.02 7.82
C VAL A 57 -14.69 11.35 7.24
N ALA A 58 -14.58 10.67 6.10
CA ALA A 58 -15.69 9.94 5.49
C ALA A 58 -16.22 8.84 6.43
N ALA A 59 -15.33 8.07 7.05
CA ALA A 59 -15.69 7.02 8.01
C ALA A 59 -16.36 7.59 9.26
N LEU A 60 -15.82 8.66 9.83
CA LEU A 60 -16.40 9.33 11.02
C LEU A 60 -17.78 9.91 10.73
N LEU A 61 -17.95 10.51 9.56
CA LEU A 61 -19.22 11.12 9.16
C LEU A 61 -20.30 10.09 8.78
N ALA A 62 -19.91 8.96 8.22
CA ALA A 62 -20.84 7.90 7.84
C ALA A 62 -21.27 7.03 9.03
N ARG A 63 -20.47 7.00 10.13
CA ARG A 63 -20.68 6.11 11.29
C ARG A 63 -21.24 4.73 10.87
N PRO A 64 -20.55 4.01 9.99
CA PRO A 64 -21.12 2.81 9.39
C PRO A 64 -21.28 1.72 10.44
N ASP A 65 -22.51 1.29 10.65
CA ASP A 65 -22.75 0.02 11.31
C ASP A 65 -22.10 -1.09 10.50
N ARG A 66 -21.36 -1.97 11.16
CA ARG A 66 -20.63 -3.07 10.50
C ARG A 66 -21.51 -3.91 9.58
N HIS A 67 -22.80 -4.02 9.92
CA HIS A 67 -23.80 -4.75 9.14
C HIS A 67 -24.15 -4.06 7.81
N LEU A 68 -23.98 -2.74 7.71
CA LEU A 68 -24.32 -1.95 6.52
C LEU A 68 -23.18 -1.83 5.51
N VAL A 69 -21.94 -2.07 5.92
CA VAL A 69 -20.74 -1.95 5.05
C VAL A 69 -20.82 -2.91 3.86
N ARG A 70 -21.20 -4.17 4.10
CA ARG A 70 -21.29 -5.19 3.03
C ARG A 70 -22.39 -4.92 2.02
N PRO A 71 -23.64 -4.59 2.43
CA PRO A 71 -24.68 -4.14 1.49
C PRO A 71 -24.27 -2.89 0.71
N ALA A 72 -23.71 -1.87 1.37
CA ALA A 72 -23.27 -0.64 0.71
C ALA A 72 -22.19 -0.89 -0.35
N PHE A 73 -21.22 -1.78 -0.07
CA PHE A 73 -20.25 -2.19 -1.08
C PHE A 73 -20.90 -2.87 -2.29
N ARG A 74 -21.96 -3.67 -2.09
CA ARG A 74 -22.71 -4.31 -3.18
C ARG A 74 -23.52 -3.33 -4.03
N CYS A 75 -23.83 -2.13 -3.52
CA CYS A 75 -24.50 -1.07 -4.28
C CYS A 75 -23.55 -0.35 -5.24
N LEU A 76 -22.23 -0.53 -5.12
CA LEU A 76 -21.28 0.02 -6.08
C LEU A 76 -21.41 -0.65 -7.46
N PRO A 77 -21.10 0.07 -8.56
CA PRO A 77 -21.10 -0.53 -9.90
C PRO A 77 -20.18 -1.77 -9.94
N ARG A 78 -20.65 -2.84 -10.57
CA ARG A 78 -19.92 -4.13 -10.61
C ARG A 78 -18.46 -3.99 -11.07
N ARG A 79 -18.21 -3.07 -12.03
CA ARG A 79 -16.84 -2.80 -12.52
C ARG A 79 -15.94 -2.25 -11.41
N VAL A 80 -16.47 -1.39 -10.55
CA VAL A 80 -15.72 -0.81 -9.41
C VAL A 80 -15.45 -1.90 -8.36
N GLN A 81 -16.45 -2.72 -8.04
CA GLN A 81 -16.29 -3.84 -7.10
C GLN A 81 -15.20 -4.80 -7.57
N LEU A 82 -15.24 -5.21 -8.85
CA LEU A 82 -14.25 -6.11 -9.43
C LEU A 82 -12.86 -5.47 -9.45
N GLY A 83 -12.75 -4.20 -9.86
CA GLY A 83 -11.47 -3.49 -9.88
C GLY A 83 -10.84 -3.39 -8.50
N LEU A 84 -11.60 -2.98 -7.48
CA LEU A 84 -11.12 -2.91 -6.10
C LEU A 84 -10.78 -4.31 -5.56
N GLY A 85 -11.60 -5.31 -5.85
CA GLY A 85 -11.35 -6.69 -5.46
C GLY A 85 -10.04 -7.24 -6.03
N VAL A 86 -9.79 -7.00 -7.31
CA VAL A 86 -8.53 -7.39 -7.98
C VAL A 86 -7.34 -6.66 -7.36
N LEU A 87 -7.44 -5.35 -7.11
CA LEU A 87 -6.36 -4.57 -6.49
C LEU A 87 -6.04 -5.07 -5.07
N VAL A 88 -7.05 -5.35 -4.25
CA VAL A 88 -6.85 -5.91 -2.91
C VAL A 88 -6.21 -7.29 -3.00
N ALA A 89 -6.75 -8.18 -3.84
CA ALA A 89 -6.24 -9.54 -3.98
C ALA A 89 -4.79 -9.56 -4.48
N SER A 90 -4.46 -8.74 -5.49
CA SER A 90 -3.09 -8.63 -6.01
C SER A 90 -2.13 -8.04 -4.97
N GLY A 91 -2.54 -6.99 -4.24
CA GLY A 91 -1.73 -6.39 -3.18
C GLY A 91 -1.44 -7.38 -2.04
N VAL A 92 -2.46 -8.10 -1.58
CA VAL A 92 -2.29 -9.14 -0.55
C VAL A 92 -1.41 -10.28 -1.06
N ALA A 93 -1.61 -10.75 -2.28
CA ALA A 93 -0.78 -11.81 -2.87
C ALA A 93 0.69 -11.39 -2.97
N MET A 94 0.97 -10.16 -3.43
CA MET A 94 2.34 -9.63 -3.50
C MET A 94 2.99 -9.56 -2.10
N MET A 95 2.23 -9.11 -1.08
CA MET A 95 2.72 -9.05 0.30
C MET A 95 3.05 -10.44 0.86
N LEU A 96 2.18 -11.41 0.64
CA LEU A 96 2.41 -12.79 1.08
C LEU A 96 3.61 -13.41 0.37
N LEU A 97 3.75 -13.18 -0.94
CA LEU A 97 4.91 -13.67 -1.70
C LEU A 97 6.21 -13.01 -1.21
N SER A 98 6.21 -11.71 -0.93
CA SER A 98 7.37 -11.02 -0.37
C SER A 98 7.76 -11.61 0.98
N SER A 99 6.81 -11.85 1.88
CA SER A 99 7.09 -12.41 3.21
C SER A 99 7.57 -13.86 3.20
N ALA A 100 7.25 -14.62 2.16
CA ALA A 100 7.65 -16.04 2.05
C ALA A 100 9.08 -16.24 1.53
N GLY A 101 9.65 -15.24 0.82
CA GLY A 101 10.95 -15.36 0.14
C GLY A 101 12.13 -14.73 0.88
N GLU A 102 11.90 -13.99 1.95
CA GLU A 102 12.90 -13.13 2.56
C GLU A 102 13.24 -13.58 3.99
N GLY A 103 14.56 -13.70 4.25
CA GLY A 103 15.03 -13.81 5.63
C GLY A 103 14.64 -12.55 6.43
N ASN A 104 14.85 -12.58 7.76
CA ASN A 104 14.51 -11.46 8.67
C ASN A 104 15.42 -10.22 8.49
N TRP A 105 15.96 -10.00 7.30
CA TRP A 105 16.90 -8.95 6.99
C TRP A 105 16.17 -7.68 6.55
N GLN A 106 16.51 -6.56 7.17
CA GLN A 106 15.90 -5.24 6.93
C GLN A 106 16.99 -4.18 6.85
N SER A 107 16.67 -3.03 6.24
CA SER A 107 17.52 -1.83 6.25
C SER A 107 18.95 -2.10 5.79
N ALA A 108 19.14 -2.17 4.49
CA ALA A 108 20.45 -2.34 3.88
C ALA A 108 21.25 -1.02 3.91
N GLU A 109 22.49 -1.03 4.40
CA GLU A 109 23.35 0.13 4.51
C GLU A 109 24.78 -0.19 3.98
N VAL A 110 25.44 0.80 3.40
CA VAL A 110 26.87 0.70 3.01
C VAL A 110 27.69 1.59 3.93
N LYS A 111 28.65 0.99 4.64
CA LYS A 111 29.63 1.69 5.48
C LYS A 111 31.04 1.30 5.06
N GLU A 112 31.88 2.28 4.81
CA GLU A 112 33.32 2.06 4.48
C GLU A 112 33.54 1.05 3.34
N GLY A 113 32.64 1.04 2.34
CA GLY A 113 32.73 0.11 1.20
C GLY A 113 32.26 -1.32 1.49
N ARG A 114 31.76 -1.60 2.68
CA ARG A 114 31.20 -2.90 3.08
C ARG A 114 29.67 -2.82 3.14
N TYR A 115 29.01 -3.94 2.90
CA TYR A 115 27.56 -4.07 2.89
C TYR A 115 27.07 -4.59 4.23
N PHE A 116 26.09 -3.92 4.80
CA PHE A 116 25.46 -4.30 6.06
C PHE A 116 23.95 -4.41 5.90
N ALA A 117 23.35 -5.33 6.65
CA ALA A 117 21.90 -5.43 6.79
C ALA A 117 21.54 -5.63 8.27
N PHE A 118 20.35 -5.15 8.67
CA PHE A 118 19.84 -5.33 10.01
C PHE A 118 19.11 -6.67 10.09
N ASP A 119 19.55 -7.59 10.96
CA ASP A 119 18.85 -8.82 11.27
C ASP A 119 17.75 -8.53 12.30
N ALA A 120 16.49 -8.66 11.86
CA ALA A 120 15.32 -8.45 12.70
C ALA A 120 14.85 -9.71 13.43
N THR A 121 15.63 -10.80 13.41
CA THR A 121 15.28 -12.06 14.09
C THR A 121 15.07 -11.80 15.59
N PRO A 122 13.92 -12.24 16.16
CA PRO A 122 13.70 -12.14 17.60
C PRO A 122 14.85 -12.78 18.38
N ARG A 123 15.53 -12.04 19.25
CA ARG A 123 16.71 -12.39 20.07
C ARG A 123 18.09 -12.17 19.44
N ALA A 124 18.18 -11.83 18.13
CA ALA A 124 19.46 -11.59 17.45
C ALA A 124 19.45 -10.27 16.68
N ARG A 125 18.82 -9.23 17.24
CA ARG A 125 18.73 -7.90 16.61
C ARG A 125 20.07 -7.21 16.59
N HIS A 126 20.79 -7.31 15.47
CA HIS A 126 22.06 -6.64 15.27
C HIS A 126 22.33 -6.39 13.78
N THR A 127 23.24 -5.49 13.49
CA THR A 127 23.71 -5.24 12.12
C THR A 127 24.77 -6.27 11.77
N VAL A 128 24.61 -6.95 10.64
CA VAL A 128 25.52 -8.00 10.15
C VAL A 128 26.12 -7.56 8.82
N GLU A 129 27.38 -7.90 8.61
CA GLU A 129 28.02 -7.75 7.30
C GLU A 129 27.45 -8.82 6.35
N VAL A 130 27.05 -8.40 5.15
CA VAL A 130 26.38 -9.24 4.16
C VAL A 130 27.10 -9.19 2.82
N SER A 131 26.87 -10.19 1.98
CA SER A 131 27.38 -10.16 0.61
C SER A 131 26.65 -9.12 -0.24
N GLN A 132 27.26 -8.71 -1.34
CA GLN A 132 26.64 -7.77 -2.28
C GLN A 132 25.29 -8.28 -2.82
N SER A 133 25.18 -9.59 -3.07
CA SER A 133 23.91 -10.20 -3.54
C SER A 133 22.83 -10.17 -2.48
N GLN A 134 23.17 -10.43 -1.22
CA GLN A 134 22.24 -10.31 -0.09
C GLN A 134 21.81 -8.86 0.13
N TYR A 135 22.75 -7.92 0.06
CA TYR A 135 22.44 -6.49 0.13
C TYR A 135 21.45 -6.06 -0.96
N GLN A 136 21.62 -6.51 -2.20
CA GLN A 136 20.68 -6.21 -3.29
C GLN A 136 19.30 -6.82 -3.03
N ALA A 137 19.24 -8.05 -2.55
CA ALA A 137 17.98 -8.71 -2.20
C ALA A 137 17.22 -7.93 -1.11
N VAL A 138 17.91 -7.44 -0.08
CA VAL A 138 17.30 -6.61 0.97
C VAL A 138 16.78 -5.28 0.40
N LEU A 139 17.55 -4.63 -0.49
CA LEU A 139 17.09 -3.39 -1.14
C LEU A 139 15.81 -3.60 -1.98
N GLU A 140 15.74 -4.71 -2.72
CA GLU A 140 14.55 -5.04 -3.50
C GLU A 140 13.34 -5.30 -2.60
N SER A 141 13.55 -5.97 -1.47
CA SER A 141 12.55 -6.19 -0.44
C SER A 141 12.03 -4.88 0.16
N ASP A 142 12.93 -4.02 0.60
CA ASP A 142 12.59 -2.72 1.15
C ASP A 142 11.76 -1.89 0.15
N GLN A 143 12.08 -1.97 -1.15
CA GLN A 143 11.30 -1.30 -2.19
C GLN A 143 9.89 -1.88 -2.34
N ARG A 144 9.74 -3.21 -2.30
CA ARG A 144 8.44 -3.87 -2.37
C ARG A 144 7.55 -3.40 -1.22
N MET A 145 8.10 -3.34 -0.01
CA MET A 145 7.38 -2.84 1.16
C MET A 145 7.05 -1.35 1.04
N MET A 146 8.01 -0.55 0.55
CA MET A 146 7.86 0.90 0.37
C MET A 146 6.71 1.26 -0.57
N PHE A 147 6.44 0.50 -1.61
CA PHE A 147 5.33 0.74 -2.54
C PHE A 147 4.10 -0.10 -2.22
N GLY A 148 4.29 -1.34 -1.79
CA GLY A 148 3.20 -2.30 -1.58
C GLY A 148 2.29 -1.93 -0.41
N VAL A 149 2.86 -1.57 0.74
CA VAL A 149 2.07 -1.17 1.92
C VAL A 149 1.24 0.08 1.64
N PRO A 150 1.83 1.21 1.17
CA PRO A 150 1.07 2.39 0.81
C PRO A 150 0.04 2.13 -0.30
N GLY A 151 0.37 1.28 -1.28
CA GLY A 151 -0.54 0.88 -2.34
C GLY A 151 -1.79 0.19 -1.80
N LEU A 152 -1.62 -0.82 -0.96
CA LEU A 152 -2.72 -1.55 -0.33
C LEU A 152 -3.56 -0.65 0.58
N LEU A 153 -2.91 0.21 1.37
CA LEU A 153 -3.59 1.19 2.20
C LEU A 153 -4.41 2.19 1.38
N SER A 154 -3.90 2.66 0.23
CA SER A 154 -4.64 3.55 -0.68
C SER A 154 -5.89 2.87 -1.23
N VAL A 155 -5.82 1.61 -1.61
CA VAL A 155 -6.98 0.82 -2.07
C VAL A 155 -7.99 0.65 -0.93
N ALA A 156 -7.54 0.38 0.30
CA ALA A 156 -8.41 0.31 1.47
C ALA A 156 -9.12 1.65 1.73
N ALA A 157 -8.40 2.77 1.65
CA ALA A 157 -8.98 4.11 1.76
C ALA A 157 -10.03 4.38 0.67
N ALA A 158 -9.76 3.96 -0.58
CA ALA A 158 -10.74 4.05 -1.68
C ALA A 158 -12.03 3.28 -1.35
N CYS A 159 -11.91 2.05 -0.84
CA CYS A 159 -13.07 1.26 -0.42
C CYS A 159 -13.88 1.99 0.66
N VAL A 160 -13.21 2.52 1.69
CA VAL A 160 -13.88 3.25 2.79
C VAL A 160 -14.63 4.47 2.28
N VAL A 161 -13.98 5.31 1.45
CA VAL A 161 -14.58 6.54 0.92
C VAL A 161 -15.79 6.23 0.02
N LEU A 162 -15.67 5.23 -0.85
CA LEU A 162 -16.75 4.86 -1.77
C LEU A 162 -17.95 4.25 -1.02
N VAL A 163 -17.71 3.38 -0.05
CA VAL A 163 -18.77 2.80 0.79
C VAL A 163 -19.47 3.88 1.62
N ALA A 164 -18.71 4.78 2.25
CA ALA A 164 -19.27 5.91 2.99
C ALA A 164 -20.15 6.81 2.12
N GLY A 165 -19.73 7.02 0.86
CA GLY A 165 -20.51 7.77 -0.12
C GLY A 165 -21.85 7.13 -0.48
N GLU A 166 -21.94 5.79 -0.55
CA GLU A 166 -23.20 5.08 -0.80
C GLU A 166 -24.09 5.06 0.44
N LEU A 167 -23.54 4.87 1.63
CA LEU A 167 -24.29 4.95 2.89
C LEU A 167 -25.00 6.32 3.03
N ARG A 168 -24.26 7.41 2.81
CA ARG A 168 -24.83 8.77 2.85
C ARG A 168 -25.86 9.04 1.77
N ARG A 169 -25.84 8.30 0.68
CA ARG A 169 -26.90 8.39 -0.33
C ARG A 169 -28.18 7.72 0.17
N ALA A 170 -28.04 6.51 0.74
CA ALA A 170 -29.18 5.78 1.28
C ALA A 170 -29.88 6.51 2.44
N ASP A 171 -29.16 7.32 3.21
CA ASP A 171 -29.73 8.12 4.30
C ASP A 171 -30.52 9.37 3.81
N ARG A 172 -30.41 9.72 2.51
CA ARG A 172 -31.07 10.91 1.91
C ARG A 172 -32.28 10.58 1.07
N ASP A 173 -32.39 9.34 0.60
CA ASP A 173 -33.51 8.80 -0.19
C ASP A 173 -34.56 8.19 0.73
#